data_70899a9525a0c80d27c870edd3267249
#
_entry.id   70899a9525a0c80d27c870edd3267249
#
_cell.length_a   1.000
_cell.length_b   1.000
_cell.length_c   1.000
_cell.angle_alpha   90.00
_cell.angle_beta   90.00
_cell.angle_gamma   90.00
#
_symmetry.space_group_name_H-M   'P 1'
#
loop_
_entity.id
_entity.type
_entity.pdbx_description
1 polymer ?
#
loop_
_entity_poly.entity_id
_entity_poly.type
_entity_poly.pdbx_seq_one_letter_code
_entity_poly.pdbx_strand_id
1 'polypeptide(L)'
;VVAVDVPSGVGVDDGAITGPYIPADVTVTFGALKPCLMLPPAAYACGRVTLVDFSFDIDGHMPFVEAVSGDNAAETVRLPRLADTKYLRGVTGLITGSERYPGAAVLSCKAAAKTNIGMIRYMGPQVCRDIVLDAVPEAVLGKGRVQAWVVGSGVPTGETEDDDFQRETIAKLLTHYALSSDDDPDDDDLAYDMPPLVVDAGALDLLPDEVPPQVVITPHAGELASLLTARGEDVDASDVQNEPLHWALRAHELTGATVLLKGAVTIVVGEPADTDRESDAQGGFADDEQHVRVVVSGRAPTCLGTAGAGDVLAGMLGALL
;
A
#
# COMPACT_ATOMS: atom_id res chain seq x y z
N VAL A 1 23.97 -11.83 20.75
CA VAL A 1 23.35 -10.97 21.78
C VAL A 1 21.92 -11.43 21.99
N VAL A 2 21.49 -11.54 23.26
CA VAL A 2 20.09 -11.78 23.63
C VAL A 2 19.58 -10.51 24.32
N ALA A 3 18.57 -9.86 23.74
CA ALA A 3 17.88 -8.75 24.36
C ALA A 3 16.72 -9.26 25.23
N VAL A 4 16.57 -8.65 26.39
CA VAL A 4 15.44 -8.89 27.31
C VAL A 4 14.47 -7.74 27.13
N ASP A 5 13.25 -8.05 26.74
CA ASP A 5 12.14 -7.18 26.38
C ASP A 5 12.35 -6.45 25.03
N VAL A 6 13.31 -5.53 24.95
CA VAL A 6 13.67 -4.80 23.73
C VAL A 6 15.19 -4.60 23.65
N PRO A 7 15.78 -4.42 22.45
CA PRO A 7 17.19 -4.06 22.32
C PRO A 7 17.47 -2.69 22.92
N SER A 8 18.66 -2.53 23.54
CA SER A 8 19.05 -1.23 24.10
C SER A 8 19.31 -0.21 23.02
N GLY A 9 18.75 1.00 23.19
CA GLY A 9 18.97 2.14 22.29
C GLY A 9 17.94 2.30 21.18
N VAL A 10 16.83 1.52 21.21
CA VAL A 10 15.71 1.69 20.27
C VAL A 10 14.55 2.44 20.92
N GLY A 11 13.81 3.23 20.15
CA GLY A 11 12.54 3.83 20.57
C GLY A 11 11.47 2.74 20.67
N VAL A 12 10.85 2.60 21.86
CA VAL A 12 9.94 1.48 22.13
C VAL A 12 8.62 1.63 21.40
N ASP A 13 8.10 2.86 21.34
CA ASP A 13 6.75 3.16 20.87
C ASP A 13 6.67 3.47 19.37
N ASP A 14 7.76 3.96 18.78
CA ASP A 14 7.83 4.45 17.39
C ASP A 14 8.78 3.63 16.51
N GLY A 15 9.62 2.79 17.11
CA GLY A 15 10.64 2.03 16.39
C GLY A 15 11.83 2.88 15.90
N ALA A 16 11.96 4.13 16.33
CA ALA A 16 13.06 5.00 15.93
C ALA A 16 14.41 4.55 16.53
N ILE A 17 15.49 4.89 15.83
CA ILE A 17 16.87 4.73 16.31
C ILE A 17 17.54 6.09 16.26
N THR A 18 17.52 6.80 17.39
CA THR A 18 18.03 8.18 17.49
C THR A 18 19.48 8.25 17.92
N GLY A 19 20.13 7.12 18.25
CA GLY A 19 21.48 7.11 18.78
C GLY A 19 22.13 5.72 18.70
N PRO A 20 23.21 5.49 19.48
CA PRO A 20 23.86 4.18 19.55
C PRO A 20 22.90 3.12 20.09
N TYR A 21 22.83 1.97 19.43
CA TYR A 21 22.01 0.84 19.84
C TYR A 21 22.80 -0.48 19.80
N ILE A 22 22.29 -1.51 20.44
CA ILE A 22 22.90 -2.83 20.47
C ILE A 22 21.96 -3.81 19.74
N PRO A 23 22.30 -4.23 18.49
CA PRO A 23 21.50 -5.21 17.78
C PRO A 23 21.51 -6.58 18.49
N ALA A 24 20.36 -7.23 18.52
CA ALA A 24 20.18 -8.55 19.10
C ALA A 24 20.07 -9.64 18.02
N ASP A 25 20.59 -10.83 18.31
CA ASP A 25 20.31 -12.04 17.53
C ASP A 25 18.93 -12.63 17.89
N VAL A 26 18.54 -12.46 19.15
CA VAL A 26 17.26 -12.88 19.72
C VAL A 26 16.77 -11.83 20.71
N THR A 27 15.50 -11.47 20.59
CA THR A 27 14.79 -10.64 21.58
C THR A 27 13.69 -11.46 22.22
N VAL A 28 13.71 -11.57 23.55
CA VAL A 28 12.66 -12.22 24.34
C VAL A 28 11.84 -11.11 24.99
N THR A 29 10.60 -10.96 24.54
CA THR A 29 9.67 -9.94 25.04
C THR A 29 8.52 -10.57 25.82
N PHE A 30 7.81 -9.79 26.62
CA PHE A 30 6.88 -10.30 27.64
C PHE A 30 5.51 -9.64 27.53
N GLY A 31 4.45 -10.43 27.71
CA GLY A 31 3.07 -10.00 27.78
C GLY A 31 2.48 -9.61 26.43
N ALA A 32 2.96 -8.53 25.81
CA ALA A 32 2.55 -8.09 24.49
C ALA A 32 3.76 -7.69 23.63
N LEU A 33 3.59 -7.72 22.31
CA LEU A 33 4.58 -7.17 21.39
C LEU A 33 4.60 -5.62 21.50
N LYS A 34 5.79 -5.04 21.50
CA LYS A 34 5.99 -3.60 21.51
C LYS A 34 6.15 -3.11 20.06
N PRO A 35 5.72 -1.89 19.72
CA PRO A 35 5.84 -1.34 18.36
C PRO A 35 7.24 -1.47 17.76
N CYS A 36 8.30 -1.18 18.51
CA CYS A 36 9.69 -1.29 18.05
C CYS A 36 10.11 -2.69 17.56
N LEU A 37 9.41 -3.74 17.99
CA LEU A 37 9.70 -5.11 17.54
C LEU A 37 9.17 -5.39 16.14
N MET A 38 8.25 -4.55 15.66
CA MET A 38 7.56 -4.67 14.38
C MET A 38 7.88 -3.51 13.43
N LEU A 39 8.07 -2.29 13.98
CA LEU A 39 8.31 -1.07 13.20
C LEU A 39 9.79 -0.91 12.85
N PRO A 40 10.15 -0.66 11.58
CA PRO A 40 11.49 -0.25 11.20
C PRO A 40 11.79 1.19 11.65
N PRO A 41 13.06 1.57 11.85
CA PRO A 41 14.25 0.73 11.72
C PRO A 41 14.54 -0.21 12.89
N ALA A 42 13.95 0.00 14.08
CA ALA A 42 14.24 -0.78 15.29
C ALA A 42 13.96 -2.28 15.11
N ALA A 43 12.92 -2.65 14.37
CA ALA A 43 12.60 -4.04 14.05
C ALA A 43 13.81 -4.79 13.45
N TYR A 44 14.66 -4.10 12.66
CA TYR A 44 15.86 -4.71 12.07
C TYR A 44 16.93 -5.06 13.11
N ALA A 45 16.92 -4.38 14.26
CA ALA A 45 17.84 -4.62 15.37
C ALA A 45 17.38 -5.73 16.34
N CYS A 46 16.12 -6.20 16.23
CA CYS A 46 15.52 -7.11 17.21
C CYS A 46 15.86 -8.59 17.00
N GLY A 47 16.47 -8.97 15.87
CA GLY A 47 16.75 -10.37 15.56
C GLY A 47 15.47 -11.23 15.50
N ARG A 48 15.52 -12.43 16.03
CA ARG A 48 14.36 -13.29 16.18
C ARG A 48 13.59 -12.89 17.44
N VAL A 49 12.36 -12.42 17.30
CA VAL A 49 11.49 -12.06 18.42
C VAL A 49 10.78 -13.31 18.95
N THR A 50 10.74 -13.45 20.28
CA THR A 50 10.00 -14.50 20.99
C THR A 50 9.16 -13.83 22.06
N LEU A 51 7.84 -13.94 21.96
CA LEU A 51 6.91 -13.47 22.97
C LEU A 51 6.72 -14.55 24.05
N VAL A 52 6.89 -14.16 25.30
CA VAL A 52 6.48 -14.95 26.47
C VAL A 52 5.15 -14.39 26.96
N ASP A 53 4.10 -15.12 26.70
CA ASP A 53 2.75 -14.77 27.11
C ASP A 53 2.59 -14.93 28.64
N PHE A 54 2.15 -13.86 29.29
CA PHE A 54 1.80 -13.85 30.70
C PHE A 54 0.28 -13.86 30.92
N SER A 55 -0.48 -14.09 29.88
CA SER A 55 -1.95 -14.09 29.89
C SER A 55 -2.52 -12.80 30.49
N PHE A 56 -1.93 -11.65 30.12
CA PHE A 56 -2.51 -10.37 30.44
C PHE A 56 -3.82 -10.20 29.67
N ASP A 57 -4.83 -9.71 30.37
CA ASP A 57 -6.08 -9.30 29.72
C ASP A 57 -5.83 -7.99 28.97
N ILE A 58 -5.61 -8.10 27.66
CA ILE A 58 -5.46 -6.99 26.73
C ILE A 58 -6.64 -6.87 25.77
N ASP A 59 -7.66 -7.73 25.95
CA ASP A 59 -8.89 -7.67 25.17
C ASP A 59 -9.60 -6.32 25.41
N GLY A 60 -10.07 -5.71 24.36
CA GLY A 60 -10.70 -4.38 24.40
C GLY A 60 -9.73 -3.18 24.36
N HIS A 61 -8.44 -3.41 24.19
CA HIS A 61 -7.47 -2.36 23.86
C HIS A 61 -7.17 -2.38 22.36
N MET A 62 -7.31 -1.23 21.71
CA MET A 62 -6.92 -1.07 20.30
C MET A 62 -5.40 -1.16 20.19
N PRO A 63 -4.87 -2.01 19.30
CA PRO A 63 -3.43 -2.04 19.05
C PRO A 63 -3.00 -0.78 18.31
N PHE A 64 -1.88 -0.20 18.72
CA PHE A 64 -1.27 0.91 17.97
C PHE A 64 -0.75 0.47 16.60
N VAL A 65 -0.23 -0.75 16.50
CA VAL A 65 0.26 -1.37 15.25
C VAL A 65 -0.16 -2.83 15.22
N GLU A 66 -0.71 -3.26 14.10
CA GLU A 66 -1.07 -4.65 13.85
C GLU A 66 -0.06 -5.33 12.93
N ALA A 67 0.33 -6.56 13.25
CA ALA A 67 1.14 -7.38 12.36
C ALA A 67 0.24 -8.33 11.56
N VAL A 68 0.40 -8.33 10.22
CA VAL A 68 -0.30 -9.31 9.37
C VAL A 68 0.20 -10.71 9.67
N SER A 69 -0.72 -11.60 10.03
CA SER A 69 -0.48 -13.04 10.17
C SER A 69 -0.88 -13.79 8.89
N GLY A 70 -0.43 -15.03 8.75
CA GLY A 70 -0.88 -15.90 7.67
C GLY A 70 -2.39 -16.20 7.74
N ASP A 71 -2.95 -16.24 8.93
CA ASP A 71 -4.38 -16.50 9.15
C ASP A 71 -5.21 -15.27 8.70
N ASN A 72 -4.81 -14.06 9.08
CA ASN A 72 -5.45 -12.83 8.59
C ASN A 72 -5.41 -12.74 7.04
N ALA A 73 -4.24 -13.05 6.43
CA ALA A 73 -4.11 -13.05 5.00
C ALA A 73 -5.00 -14.10 4.32
N ALA A 74 -5.19 -15.26 4.94
CA ALA A 74 -6.08 -16.31 4.42
C ALA A 74 -7.55 -15.90 4.47
N GLU A 75 -7.97 -15.16 5.48
CA GLU A 75 -9.35 -14.66 5.63
C GLU A 75 -9.72 -13.61 4.59
N THR A 76 -8.75 -12.78 4.17
CA THR A 76 -8.97 -11.73 3.16
C THR A 76 -9.06 -12.26 1.73
N VAL A 77 -8.48 -13.45 1.44
CA VAL A 77 -8.49 -14.04 0.09
C VAL A 77 -9.80 -14.79 -0.17
N ARG A 78 -10.66 -14.20 -0.99
CA ARG A 78 -11.88 -14.86 -1.43
C ARG A 78 -11.57 -15.94 -2.49
N LEU A 79 -11.87 -17.19 -2.17
CA LEU A 79 -11.81 -18.27 -3.14
C LEU A 79 -13.02 -18.27 -4.08
N PRO A 80 -12.88 -18.65 -5.38
CA PRO A 80 -13.99 -18.73 -6.32
C PRO A 80 -15.06 -19.72 -5.84
N ARG A 81 -16.33 -19.34 -6.01
CA ARG A 81 -17.49 -20.18 -5.75
C ARG A 81 -18.01 -20.80 -7.05
N LEU A 82 -18.75 -21.91 -6.93
CA LEU A 82 -19.26 -22.66 -8.09
C LEU A 82 -20.09 -21.81 -9.08
N ALA A 83 -20.83 -20.84 -8.58
CA ALA A 83 -21.69 -19.95 -9.39
C ALA A 83 -20.99 -18.66 -9.85
N ASP A 84 -19.71 -18.45 -9.53
CA ASP A 84 -19.02 -17.22 -9.87
C ASP A 84 -18.78 -17.12 -11.39
N THR A 85 -19.20 -16.01 -11.95
CA THR A 85 -18.86 -15.62 -13.31
C THR A 85 -17.55 -14.81 -13.29
N LYS A 86 -16.93 -14.59 -14.46
CA LYS A 86 -15.75 -13.74 -14.59
C LYS A 86 -15.96 -12.31 -14.03
N TYR A 87 -17.18 -11.79 -14.05
CA TYR A 87 -17.51 -10.47 -13.52
C TYR A 87 -17.70 -10.47 -12.00
N LEU A 88 -18.21 -11.58 -11.44
CA LEU A 88 -18.32 -11.73 -9.98
C LEU A 88 -16.98 -12.01 -9.31
N ARG A 89 -16.01 -12.51 -10.07
CA ARG A 89 -14.63 -12.68 -9.61
C ARG A 89 -13.80 -11.40 -9.67
N GLY A 90 -14.36 -10.33 -10.21
CA GLY A 90 -13.73 -9.02 -10.33
C GLY A 90 -13.07 -8.77 -11.70
N VAL A 91 -13.01 -7.51 -12.06
CA VAL A 91 -12.37 -7.02 -13.28
C VAL A 91 -11.39 -5.91 -12.89
N THR A 92 -10.10 -6.14 -13.09
CA THR A 92 -9.06 -5.12 -12.82
C THR A 92 -8.63 -4.44 -14.12
N GLY A 93 -8.68 -3.11 -14.13
CA GLY A 93 -8.12 -2.28 -15.19
C GLY A 93 -6.67 -1.91 -14.89
N LEU A 94 -5.76 -2.07 -15.87
CA LEU A 94 -4.37 -1.73 -15.70
C LEU A 94 -3.95 -0.70 -16.76
N ILE A 95 -3.37 0.43 -16.29
CA ILE A 95 -2.73 1.47 -17.10
C ILE A 95 -1.27 1.53 -16.66
N THR A 96 -0.49 0.57 -17.13
CA THR A 96 0.88 0.29 -16.69
C THR A 96 1.80 0.08 -17.90
N GLY A 97 3.09 0.21 -17.68
CA GLY A 97 4.09 0.13 -18.73
C GLY A 97 4.11 1.36 -19.62
N SER A 98 5.19 1.50 -20.35
CA SER A 98 5.45 2.56 -21.32
C SER A 98 6.33 2.01 -22.43
N GLU A 99 6.60 2.81 -23.47
CA GLU A 99 7.58 2.44 -24.51
C GLU A 99 8.97 2.21 -23.90
N ARG A 100 9.30 2.97 -22.85
CA ARG A 100 10.59 2.84 -22.14
C ARG A 100 10.65 1.65 -21.20
N TYR A 101 9.52 1.29 -20.57
CA TYR A 101 9.45 0.21 -19.59
C TYR A 101 8.31 -0.78 -19.89
N PRO A 102 8.28 -1.40 -21.07
CA PRO A 102 7.14 -2.23 -21.47
C PRO A 102 6.99 -3.50 -20.62
N GLY A 103 8.07 -3.98 -20.00
CA GLY A 103 8.05 -5.13 -19.11
C GLY A 103 7.17 -4.98 -17.87
N ALA A 104 7.01 -3.75 -17.36
CA ALA A 104 6.14 -3.47 -16.21
C ALA A 104 4.67 -3.81 -16.50
N ALA A 105 4.20 -3.58 -17.73
CA ALA A 105 2.86 -3.98 -18.18
C ALA A 105 2.67 -5.50 -18.08
N VAL A 106 3.67 -6.27 -18.48
CA VAL A 106 3.62 -7.74 -18.43
C VAL A 106 3.64 -8.22 -16.98
N LEU A 107 4.51 -7.65 -16.14
CA LEU A 107 4.64 -8.04 -14.74
C LEU A 107 3.34 -7.80 -13.97
N SER A 108 2.76 -6.60 -14.08
CA SER A 108 1.52 -6.24 -13.40
C SER A 108 0.32 -7.05 -13.90
N CYS A 109 0.18 -7.26 -15.23
CA CYS A 109 -0.88 -8.09 -15.78
C CYS A 109 -0.76 -9.55 -15.35
N LYS A 110 0.46 -10.14 -15.40
CA LYS A 110 0.68 -11.52 -14.92
C LYS A 110 0.40 -11.67 -13.44
N ALA A 111 0.79 -10.71 -12.64
CA ALA A 111 0.53 -10.71 -11.21
C ALA A 111 -0.97 -10.69 -10.93
N ALA A 112 -1.73 -9.78 -11.54
CA ALA A 112 -3.18 -9.75 -11.44
C ALA A 112 -3.83 -11.07 -11.89
N ALA A 113 -3.42 -11.61 -13.04
CA ALA A 113 -3.93 -12.90 -13.56
C ALA A 113 -3.71 -14.06 -12.58
N LYS A 114 -2.60 -14.05 -11.83
CA LYS A 114 -2.25 -15.10 -10.85
C LYS A 114 -2.90 -14.90 -9.48
N THR A 115 -3.48 -13.73 -9.22
CA THR A 115 -4.13 -13.37 -7.95
C THR A 115 -5.65 -13.62 -8.00
N ASN A 116 -6.10 -14.60 -8.79
CA ASN A 116 -7.47 -15.09 -8.80
C ASN A 116 -8.53 -14.11 -9.36
N ILE A 117 -8.16 -13.09 -10.10
CA ILE A 117 -9.10 -12.16 -10.74
C ILE A 117 -9.89 -12.85 -11.87
N GLY A 118 -11.10 -12.39 -12.14
CA GLY A 118 -11.95 -12.94 -13.20
C GLY A 118 -11.62 -12.42 -14.60
N MET A 119 -11.14 -11.18 -14.71
CA MET A 119 -10.77 -10.57 -15.99
C MET A 119 -9.79 -9.41 -15.78
N ILE A 120 -8.88 -9.28 -16.73
CA ILE A 120 -7.97 -8.15 -16.83
C ILE A 120 -8.38 -7.28 -18.01
N ARG A 121 -8.43 -5.96 -17.80
CA ARG A 121 -8.50 -4.97 -18.88
C ARG A 121 -7.20 -4.20 -18.91
N TYR A 122 -6.54 -4.21 -20.05
CA TYR A 122 -5.27 -3.52 -20.23
C TYR A 122 -5.42 -2.32 -21.16
N MET A 123 -4.89 -1.19 -20.73
CA MET A 123 -4.81 0.06 -21.51
C MET A 123 -3.36 0.55 -21.51
N GLY A 124 -2.75 0.65 -22.67
CA GLY A 124 -1.37 1.11 -22.83
C GLY A 124 -0.97 1.30 -24.28
N PRO A 125 0.28 1.70 -24.56
CA PRO A 125 0.80 1.87 -25.92
C PRO A 125 0.87 0.53 -26.67
N GLN A 126 0.96 0.59 -27.99
CA GLN A 126 0.89 -0.61 -28.85
C GLN A 126 1.96 -1.63 -28.48
N VAL A 127 3.20 -1.20 -28.24
CA VAL A 127 4.30 -2.08 -27.84
C VAL A 127 3.98 -2.91 -26.58
N CYS A 128 3.33 -2.29 -25.60
CA CYS A 128 2.90 -2.98 -24.38
C CYS A 128 1.71 -3.92 -24.65
N ARG A 129 0.74 -3.53 -25.49
CA ARG A 129 -0.41 -4.37 -25.83
C ARG A 129 0.04 -5.69 -26.47
N ASP A 130 0.99 -5.64 -27.39
CA ASP A 130 1.48 -6.81 -28.10
C ASP A 130 2.13 -7.82 -27.15
N ILE A 131 3.03 -7.35 -26.26
CA ILE A 131 3.70 -8.23 -25.30
C ILE A 131 2.79 -8.70 -24.15
N VAL A 132 1.79 -7.89 -23.76
CA VAL A 132 0.78 -8.31 -22.78
C VAL A 132 -0.06 -9.43 -23.35
N LEU A 133 -0.54 -9.34 -24.59
CA LEU A 133 -1.31 -10.42 -25.23
C LEU A 133 -0.50 -11.68 -25.46
N ASP A 134 0.81 -11.55 -25.74
CA ASP A 134 1.70 -12.72 -25.84
C ASP A 134 1.87 -13.42 -24.47
N ALA A 135 1.96 -12.65 -23.40
CA ALA A 135 2.24 -13.14 -22.04
C ALA A 135 0.99 -13.52 -21.24
N VAL A 136 -0.16 -12.88 -21.53
CA VAL A 136 -1.47 -13.00 -20.86
C VAL A 136 -2.56 -12.95 -21.95
N PRO A 137 -2.74 -14.00 -22.75
CA PRO A 137 -3.64 -13.98 -23.92
C PRO A 137 -5.11 -13.77 -23.54
N GLU A 138 -5.49 -14.02 -22.29
CA GLU A 138 -6.83 -13.76 -21.76
C GLU A 138 -7.09 -12.28 -21.43
N ALA A 139 -6.10 -11.41 -21.49
CA ALA A 139 -6.28 -9.98 -21.26
C ALA A 139 -7.16 -9.33 -22.32
N VAL A 140 -8.08 -8.48 -21.90
CA VAL A 140 -8.97 -7.72 -22.80
C VAL A 140 -8.41 -6.31 -22.95
N LEU A 141 -8.11 -5.91 -24.19
CA LEU A 141 -7.60 -4.57 -24.47
C LEU A 141 -8.71 -3.51 -24.47
N GLY A 142 -8.37 -2.31 -23.97
CA GLY A 142 -9.20 -1.11 -24.08
C GLY A 142 -10.20 -0.91 -22.94
N LYS A 143 -10.97 0.18 -23.08
CA LYS A 143 -11.92 0.65 -22.07
C LYS A 143 -13.06 -0.32 -21.79
N GLY A 144 -13.62 -0.25 -20.60
CA GLY A 144 -14.79 -1.00 -20.19
C GLY A 144 -14.97 -0.96 -18.68
N ARG A 145 -16.05 -1.57 -18.18
CA ARG A 145 -16.30 -1.60 -16.74
C ARG A 145 -15.19 -2.37 -16.02
N VAL A 146 -14.72 -1.82 -14.93
CA VAL A 146 -13.76 -2.41 -13.99
C VAL A 146 -14.27 -2.24 -12.56
N GLN A 147 -13.69 -2.99 -11.64
CA GLN A 147 -14.03 -2.96 -10.21
C GLN A 147 -12.82 -2.54 -9.37
N ALA A 148 -11.62 -2.49 -9.97
CA ALA A 148 -10.43 -1.87 -9.41
C ALA A 148 -9.52 -1.37 -10.54
N TRP A 149 -8.68 -0.39 -10.24
CA TRP A 149 -7.66 0.14 -11.14
C TRP A 149 -6.25 -0.04 -10.60
N VAL A 150 -5.28 -0.22 -11.50
CA VAL A 150 -3.85 -0.15 -11.22
C VAL A 150 -3.21 0.80 -12.22
N VAL A 151 -2.53 1.83 -11.75
CA VAL A 151 -1.91 2.83 -12.62
C VAL A 151 -0.47 3.12 -12.21
N GLY A 152 0.37 3.46 -13.20
CA GLY A 152 1.67 4.09 -12.97
C GLY A 152 2.88 3.18 -12.99
N SER A 153 2.77 1.88 -12.67
CA SER A 153 3.90 0.95 -12.75
C SER A 153 4.54 1.00 -14.14
N GLY A 154 5.84 1.31 -14.22
CA GLY A 154 6.58 1.46 -15.46
C GLY A 154 6.20 2.68 -16.33
N VAL A 155 5.51 3.65 -15.76
CA VAL A 155 5.28 4.97 -16.37
C VAL A 155 6.36 5.93 -15.86
N PRO A 156 7.02 6.72 -16.71
CA PRO A 156 8.02 7.70 -16.28
C PRO A 156 7.41 8.81 -15.44
N THR A 157 8.23 9.40 -14.53
CA THR A 157 7.90 10.62 -13.79
C THR A 157 8.24 11.87 -14.62
N GLY A 158 7.55 12.99 -14.36
CA GLY A 158 7.81 14.27 -14.98
C GLY A 158 7.27 14.39 -16.42
N GLU A 159 7.50 15.54 -17.04
CA GLU A 159 7.16 15.79 -18.44
C GLU A 159 8.18 15.11 -19.34
N THR A 160 7.79 14.06 -20.03
CA THR A 160 8.59 13.38 -21.05
C THR A 160 7.84 13.40 -22.39
N GLU A 161 8.52 13.76 -23.47
CA GLU A 161 7.92 13.85 -24.82
C GLU A 161 7.37 12.50 -25.32
N ASP A 162 7.86 11.38 -24.77
CA ASP A 162 7.63 10.04 -25.33
C ASP A 162 6.44 9.28 -24.71
N ASP A 163 5.84 9.72 -23.58
CA ASP A 163 4.81 8.96 -22.86
C ASP A 163 3.55 9.76 -22.50
N ASP A 164 3.26 10.83 -23.19
CA ASP A 164 2.11 11.71 -22.95
C ASP A 164 0.77 10.96 -22.88
N PHE A 165 0.59 9.91 -23.70
CA PHE A 165 -0.66 9.16 -23.75
C PHE A 165 -0.97 8.44 -22.43
N GLN A 166 0.02 7.77 -21.81
CA GLN A 166 -0.18 7.05 -20.55
C GLN A 166 -0.41 8.04 -19.41
N ARG A 167 0.44 9.04 -19.29
CA ARG A 167 0.31 10.09 -18.27
C ARG A 167 -0.99 10.86 -18.40
N GLU A 168 -1.38 11.28 -19.62
CA GLU A 168 -2.67 11.94 -19.87
C GLU A 168 -3.86 11.03 -19.49
N THR A 169 -3.79 9.75 -19.83
CA THR A 169 -4.85 8.80 -19.50
C THR A 169 -4.99 8.62 -18.00
N ILE A 170 -3.85 8.51 -17.27
CA ILE A 170 -3.82 8.40 -15.82
C ILE A 170 -4.31 9.70 -15.17
N ALA A 171 -3.81 10.86 -15.61
CA ALA A 171 -4.23 12.14 -15.09
C ALA A 171 -5.76 12.34 -15.22
N LYS A 172 -6.32 12.00 -16.40
CA LYS A 172 -7.78 12.04 -16.61
C LYS A 172 -8.55 11.08 -15.71
N LEU A 173 -8.00 9.90 -15.39
CA LEU A 173 -8.63 8.98 -14.45
C LEU A 173 -8.58 9.56 -13.03
N LEU A 174 -7.44 10.10 -12.62
CA LEU A 174 -7.23 10.63 -11.28
C LEU A 174 -8.10 11.86 -10.97
N THR A 175 -8.51 12.64 -11.98
CA THR A 175 -9.46 13.77 -11.74
C THR A 175 -10.81 13.31 -11.16
N HIS A 176 -11.20 12.05 -11.38
CA HIS A 176 -12.44 11.50 -10.80
C HIS A 176 -12.30 11.09 -9.33
N TYR A 177 -11.08 11.10 -8.80
CA TYR A 177 -10.77 10.81 -7.39
C TYR A 177 -10.35 12.06 -6.61
N ALA A 178 -10.27 13.23 -7.26
CA ALA A 178 -9.95 14.47 -6.59
C ALA A 178 -11.11 14.88 -5.67
N LEU A 179 -10.81 15.10 -4.38
CA LEU A 179 -11.76 15.72 -3.47
C LEU A 179 -11.70 17.24 -3.63
N SER A 180 -12.85 17.90 -3.50
CA SER A 180 -12.96 19.34 -3.67
C SER A 180 -12.59 20.04 -2.36
N SER A 181 -11.80 21.12 -2.45
CA SER A 181 -11.54 21.99 -1.32
C SER A 181 -12.72 22.93 -1.00
N ASP A 182 -13.69 23.01 -1.91
CA ASP A 182 -14.91 23.78 -1.74
C ASP A 182 -16.00 22.83 -1.18
N ASP A 183 -16.70 23.24 -0.12
CA ASP A 183 -17.74 22.49 0.59
C ASP A 183 -18.97 22.15 -0.30
N ASP A 184 -18.77 21.55 -1.48
CA ASP A 184 -19.84 20.99 -2.29
C ASP A 184 -19.86 19.46 -2.14
N PRO A 185 -20.68 18.93 -1.20
CA PRO A 185 -20.72 17.51 -0.88
C PRO A 185 -21.14 16.63 -2.06
N ASP A 186 -21.85 17.17 -3.07
CA ASP A 186 -22.34 16.39 -4.21
C ASP A 186 -21.19 15.96 -5.16
N ASP A 187 -20.08 16.73 -5.25
CA ASP A 187 -18.92 16.39 -6.08
C ASP A 187 -18.04 15.33 -5.38
N ASP A 188 -17.92 15.38 -4.07
CA ASP A 188 -17.12 14.41 -3.29
C ASP A 188 -17.76 13.02 -3.26
N ASP A 189 -19.09 12.93 -3.18
CA ASP A 189 -19.83 11.65 -3.24
C ASP A 189 -19.45 10.83 -4.49
N LEU A 190 -19.19 11.49 -5.63
CA LEU A 190 -18.76 10.82 -6.86
C LEU A 190 -17.36 10.20 -6.75
N ALA A 191 -16.45 10.83 -6.04
CA ALA A 191 -15.09 10.32 -5.84
C ALA A 191 -15.10 9.08 -4.92
N TYR A 192 -15.93 9.07 -3.88
CA TYR A 192 -16.11 7.91 -3.00
C TYR A 192 -16.80 6.73 -3.70
N ASP A 193 -17.66 6.97 -4.69
CA ASP A 193 -18.30 5.92 -5.49
C ASP A 193 -17.39 5.28 -6.55
N MET A 194 -16.20 5.87 -6.79
CA MET A 194 -15.23 5.32 -7.75
C MET A 194 -14.66 3.97 -7.26
N PRO A 195 -14.32 3.05 -8.21
CA PRO A 195 -13.65 1.81 -7.87
C PRO A 195 -12.32 2.04 -7.14
N PRO A 196 -11.89 1.14 -6.21
CA PRO A 196 -10.56 1.21 -5.62
C PRO A 196 -9.45 1.39 -6.67
N LEU A 197 -8.42 2.14 -6.32
CA LEU A 197 -7.33 2.50 -7.23
C LEU A 197 -5.97 2.31 -6.58
N VAL A 198 -5.09 1.56 -7.22
CA VAL A 198 -3.65 1.49 -6.87
C VAL A 198 -2.87 2.47 -7.71
N VAL A 199 -2.15 3.39 -7.08
CA VAL A 199 -1.28 4.38 -7.71
C VAL A 199 0.18 4.07 -7.35
N ASP A 200 0.99 3.74 -8.35
CA ASP A 200 2.38 3.31 -8.19
C ASP A 200 3.32 4.12 -9.06
N ALA A 201 4.58 4.17 -8.69
CA ALA A 201 5.69 4.71 -9.49
C ALA A 201 5.37 6.08 -10.13
N GLY A 202 5.44 6.18 -11.46
CA GLY A 202 5.29 7.43 -12.19
C GLY A 202 3.89 8.04 -12.21
N ALA A 203 2.90 7.42 -11.56
CA ALA A 203 1.60 8.06 -11.36
C ALA A 203 1.50 8.81 -10.01
N LEU A 204 2.46 8.64 -9.12
CA LEU A 204 2.46 9.31 -7.81
C LEU A 204 2.59 10.83 -7.92
N ASP A 205 3.28 11.34 -8.93
CA ASP A 205 3.41 12.77 -9.20
C ASP A 205 2.17 13.39 -9.88
N LEU A 206 1.20 12.56 -10.27
CA LEU A 206 -0.10 12.96 -10.82
C LEU A 206 -1.22 12.89 -9.79
N LEU A 207 -0.93 12.45 -8.55
CA LEU A 207 -1.93 12.30 -7.51
C LEU A 207 -2.54 13.68 -7.17
N PRO A 208 -3.88 13.83 -7.16
CA PRO A 208 -4.54 15.03 -6.65
C PRO A 208 -4.10 15.39 -5.23
N ASP A 209 -4.36 16.62 -4.82
CA ASP A 209 -3.97 17.10 -3.49
C ASP A 209 -4.62 16.24 -2.41
N GLU A 210 -5.90 15.94 -2.54
CA GLU A 210 -6.65 15.10 -1.64
C GLU A 210 -7.50 14.09 -2.41
N VAL A 211 -7.54 12.84 -1.92
CA VAL A 211 -8.26 11.71 -2.53
C VAL A 211 -8.93 10.85 -1.46
N PRO A 212 -10.01 10.10 -1.79
CA PRO A 212 -10.66 9.23 -0.82
C PRO A 212 -9.80 8.00 -0.47
N PRO A 213 -10.04 7.36 0.69
CA PRO A 213 -9.19 6.30 1.25
C PRO A 213 -9.11 5.01 0.43
N GLN A 214 -10.04 4.78 -0.52
CA GLN A 214 -9.93 3.66 -1.46
C GLN A 214 -8.85 3.87 -2.54
N VAL A 215 -8.19 5.03 -2.58
CA VAL A 215 -6.96 5.24 -3.35
C VAL A 215 -5.77 4.77 -2.54
N VAL A 216 -5.10 3.73 -3.01
CA VAL A 216 -3.92 3.12 -2.37
C VAL A 216 -2.68 3.57 -3.11
N ILE A 217 -1.83 4.36 -2.48
CA ILE A 217 -0.52 4.73 -3.01
C ILE A 217 0.55 3.73 -2.53
N THR A 218 1.48 3.36 -3.43
CA THR A 218 2.49 2.34 -3.12
C THR A 218 3.93 2.86 -3.27
N PRO A 219 4.33 3.92 -2.56
CA PRO A 219 5.67 4.48 -2.68
C PRO A 219 6.74 3.62 -2.00
N HIS A 220 7.96 3.63 -2.51
CA HIS A 220 9.17 3.37 -1.72
C HIS A 220 9.65 4.68 -1.06
N ALA A 221 10.66 4.63 -0.19
CA ALA A 221 11.10 5.80 0.58
C ALA A 221 11.43 7.03 -0.29
N GLY A 222 12.09 6.84 -1.43
CA GLY A 222 12.41 7.94 -2.34
C GLY A 222 11.20 8.54 -3.04
N GLU A 223 10.23 7.70 -3.46
CA GLU A 223 8.97 8.14 -4.04
C GLU A 223 8.12 8.90 -3.02
N LEU A 224 8.08 8.41 -1.77
CA LEU A 224 7.36 9.07 -0.70
C LEU A 224 7.97 10.45 -0.38
N ALA A 225 9.30 10.54 -0.27
CA ALA A 225 9.99 11.81 -0.06
C ALA A 225 9.66 12.82 -1.19
N SER A 226 9.70 12.37 -2.45
CA SER A 226 9.34 13.24 -3.59
C SER A 226 7.89 13.72 -3.53
N LEU A 227 6.95 12.83 -3.16
CA LEU A 227 5.54 13.14 -3.00
C LEU A 227 5.33 14.21 -1.90
N LEU A 228 5.97 14.03 -0.76
CA LEU A 228 5.87 14.92 0.39
C LEU A 228 6.55 16.28 0.10
N THR A 229 7.71 16.28 -0.57
CA THR A 229 8.39 17.52 -0.97
C THR A 229 7.52 18.34 -1.92
N ALA A 230 6.82 17.70 -2.85
CA ALA A 230 5.87 18.38 -3.75
C ALA A 230 4.69 19.01 -2.98
N ARG A 231 4.41 18.55 -1.76
CA ARG A 231 3.38 19.07 -0.84
C ARG A 231 3.92 20.02 0.23
N GLY A 232 5.20 20.43 0.11
CA GLY A 232 5.81 21.47 0.94
C GLY A 232 6.57 20.96 2.17
N GLU A 233 6.74 19.65 2.32
CA GLU A 233 7.59 19.08 3.38
C GLU A 233 9.08 19.15 2.98
N ASP A 234 9.95 19.36 3.96
CA ASP A 234 11.41 19.33 3.77
C ASP A 234 11.93 17.94 4.22
N VAL A 235 11.90 16.99 3.30
CA VAL A 235 12.18 15.59 3.58
C VAL A 235 12.92 14.91 2.43
N ASP A 236 13.90 14.08 2.77
CA ASP A 236 14.59 13.22 1.80
C ASP A 236 14.33 11.71 2.04
N ALA A 237 14.86 10.87 1.16
CA ALA A 237 14.68 9.42 1.26
C ALA A 237 15.29 8.82 2.54
N SER A 238 16.34 9.45 3.11
CA SER A 238 16.96 8.97 4.35
C SER A 238 16.12 9.29 5.57
N ASP A 239 15.43 10.43 5.57
CA ASP A 239 14.48 10.80 6.62
C ASP A 239 13.31 9.81 6.66
N VAL A 240 12.75 9.47 5.49
CA VAL A 240 11.71 8.46 5.38
C VAL A 240 12.20 7.07 5.86
N GLN A 241 13.45 6.70 5.58
CA GLN A 241 14.02 5.43 6.05
C GLN A 241 14.26 5.41 7.57
N ASN A 242 14.58 6.56 8.16
CA ASN A 242 14.83 6.69 9.60
C ASN A 242 13.55 6.71 10.42
N GLU A 243 12.48 7.31 9.89
CA GLU A 243 11.18 7.48 10.57
C GLU A 243 10.01 7.09 9.64
N PRO A 244 9.98 5.83 9.13
CA PRO A 244 9.07 5.45 8.07
C PRO A 244 7.58 5.52 8.47
N LEU A 245 7.24 5.21 9.71
CA LEU A 245 5.87 5.34 10.20
C LEU A 245 5.42 6.81 10.24
N HIS A 246 6.26 7.70 10.76
CA HIS A 246 5.97 9.14 10.82
C HIS A 246 5.63 9.70 9.43
N TRP A 247 6.46 9.40 8.44
CA TRP A 247 6.26 9.90 7.08
C TRP A 247 5.11 9.23 6.33
N ALA A 248 4.82 7.96 6.65
CA ALA A 248 3.63 7.28 6.10
C ALA A 248 2.32 7.88 6.66
N LEU A 249 2.27 8.16 7.97
CA LEU A 249 1.16 8.87 8.61
C LEU A 249 1.00 10.28 8.04
N ARG A 250 2.10 11.02 7.88
CA ARG A 250 2.08 12.36 7.30
C ARG A 250 1.58 12.38 5.85
N ALA A 251 1.96 11.40 5.05
CA ALA A 251 1.45 11.27 3.69
C ALA A 251 -0.06 10.97 3.66
N HIS A 252 -0.53 10.09 4.54
CA HIS A 252 -1.95 9.82 4.69
C HIS A 252 -2.73 11.09 5.08
N GLU A 253 -2.25 11.83 6.09
CA GLU A 253 -2.85 13.08 6.54
C GLU A 253 -2.95 14.13 5.42
N LEU A 254 -1.90 14.26 4.59
CA LEU A 254 -1.83 15.24 3.51
C LEU A 254 -2.62 14.86 2.26
N THR A 255 -2.90 13.58 2.06
CA THR A 255 -3.47 13.11 0.80
C THR A 255 -4.83 12.43 0.94
N GLY A 256 -5.22 11.99 2.15
CA GLY A 256 -6.37 11.11 2.36
C GLY A 256 -6.17 9.67 1.88
N ALA A 257 -5.15 9.41 1.06
CA ALA A 257 -4.88 8.09 0.49
C ALA A 257 -4.49 7.05 1.54
N THR A 258 -4.84 5.79 1.30
CA THR A 258 -4.19 4.68 2.00
C THR A 258 -2.76 4.54 1.51
N VAL A 259 -1.79 4.60 2.42
CA VAL A 259 -0.36 4.57 2.12
C VAL A 259 0.22 3.19 2.39
N LEU A 260 0.69 2.50 1.35
CA LEU A 260 1.49 1.29 1.47
C LEU A 260 2.95 1.65 1.22
N LEU A 261 3.69 1.96 2.27
CA LEU A 261 5.12 2.28 2.20
C LEU A 261 5.95 0.99 2.04
N LYS A 262 6.54 0.84 0.86
CA LYS A 262 7.35 -0.34 0.51
C LYS A 262 8.68 -0.35 1.27
N GLY A 263 9.02 -1.48 1.91
CA GLY A 263 10.27 -1.69 2.63
C GLY A 263 10.52 -3.16 2.92
N ALA A 264 11.63 -3.48 3.63
CA ALA A 264 11.86 -4.84 4.11
C ALA A 264 10.79 -5.28 5.15
N VAL A 265 10.21 -4.33 5.85
CA VAL A 265 8.89 -4.39 6.50
C VAL A 265 8.04 -3.36 5.79
N THR A 266 6.93 -3.78 5.21
CA THR A 266 5.98 -2.87 4.58
C THR A 266 5.05 -2.32 5.66
N ILE A 267 4.81 -1.01 5.64
CA ILE A 267 3.88 -0.32 6.54
C ILE A 267 2.66 0.11 5.71
N VAL A 268 1.47 -0.20 6.18
CA VAL A 268 0.22 0.27 5.60
C VAL A 268 -0.46 1.18 6.62
N VAL A 269 -0.83 2.36 6.17
CA VAL A 269 -1.52 3.39 6.96
C VAL A 269 -2.78 3.80 6.21
N GLY A 270 -3.91 3.80 6.88
CA GLY A 270 -5.18 4.19 6.27
C GLY A 270 -6.33 4.19 7.26
N GLU A 271 -7.50 4.57 6.80
CA GLU A 271 -8.71 4.50 7.61
C GLU A 271 -9.14 3.04 7.82
N PRO A 272 -9.71 2.69 8.99
CA PRO A 272 -10.33 1.39 9.20
C PRO A 272 -11.55 1.22 8.27
N ALA A 273 -11.82 -0.01 7.84
CA ALA A 273 -13.03 -0.29 7.08
C ALA A 273 -14.30 -0.04 7.94
N ASP A 274 -15.42 0.34 7.30
CA ASP A 274 -16.69 0.62 8.02
C ASP A 274 -17.16 -0.55 8.88
N THR A 275 -16.86 -1.79 8.48
CA THR A 275 -17.15 -3.00 9.25
C THR A 275 -16.37 -3.06 10.57
N ASP A 276 -15.19 -2.47 10.61
CA ASP A 276 -14.34 -2.44 11.80
C ASP A 276 -14.83 -1.35 12.77
N ARG A 277 -15.35 -0.22 12.25
CA ARG A 277 -15.97 0.87 13.04
C ARG A 277 -17.21 0.41 13.82
N GLU A 278 -18.04 -0.50 13.26
CA GLU A 278 -19.21 -1.03 13.95
C GLU A 278 -18.86 -1.96 15.14
N SER A 279 -17.72 -2.66 15.07
CA SER A 279 -17.23 -3.50 16.17
C SER A 279 -16.69 -2.67 17.33
N ASP A 280 -16.06 -1.54 17.05
CA ASP A 280 -15.45 -0.63 18.03
C ASP A 280 -16.50 0.18 18.80
N ALA A 281 -17.64 0.51 18.16
CA ALA A 281 -18.76 1.22 18.80
C ALA A 281 -19.39 0.45 19.98
N GLN A 282 -19.19 -0.86 20.06
CA GLN A 282 -19.65 -1.69 21.19
C GLN A 282 -18.67 -1.65 22.38
N GLY A 283 -17.44 -1.18 22.20
CA GLY A 283 -16.40 -1.09 23.22
C GLY A 283 -16.40 0.20 24.06
N GLY A 284 -17.24 1.19 23.77
CA GLY A 284 -17.51 2.34 24.65
C GLY A 284 -16.45 3.46 24.66
N PHE A 285 -15.58 3.55 23.68
CA PHE A 285 -14.67 4.69 23.50
C PHE A 285 -15.23 5.61 22.41
N ALA A 286 -16.12 6.52 22.82
CA ALA A 286 -16.55 7.64 22.00
C ALA A 286 -15.55 8.80 22.18
N ASP A 287 -14.41 8.74 21.51
CA ASP A 287 -13.64 9.93 21.17
C ASP A 287 -13.60 10.00 19.64
N ASP A 288 -14.14 11.11 19.10
CA ASP A 288 -14.25 11.47 17.68
C ASP A 288 -12.89 11.73 16.99
N GLU A 289 -11.80 11.13 17.45
CA GLU A 289 -10.54 11.16 16.73
C GLU A 289 -10.58 10.06 15.64
N GLN A 290 -10.47 10.45 14.38
CA GLN A 290 -10.30 9.55 13.23
C GLN A 290 -9.17 8.57 13.54
N HIS A 291 -9.52 7.33 13.89
CA HIS A 291 -8.53 6.32 14.21
C HIS A 291 -7.90 5.82 12.92
N VAL A 292 -6.66 6.26 12.68
CA VAL A 292 -5.84 5.74 11.59
C VAL A 292 -5.34 4.35 11.99
N ARG A 293 -5.59 3.36 11.15
CA ARG A 293 -5.10 1.99 11.32
C ARG A 293 -3.69 1.86 10.76
N VAL A 294 -2.79 1.27 11.53
CA VAL A 294 -1.41 0.97 11.13
C VAL A 294 -1.21 -0.55 11.10
N VAL A 295 -0.88 -1.06 9.92
CA VAL A 295 -0.64 -2.48 9.72
C VAL A 295 0.76 -2.70 9.16
N VAL A 296 1.48 -3.70 9.67
CA VAL A 296 2.82 -4.03 9.18
C VAL A 296 2.90 -5.47 8.68
N SER A 297 3.66 -5.68 7.61
CA SER A 297 4.04 -7.02 7.18
C SER A 297 5.12 -7.60 8.07
N GLY A 298 5.30 -8.93 8.04
CA GLY A 298 6.55 -9.53 8.48
C GLY A 298 7.72 -9.10 7.60
N ARG A 299 8.96 -9.42 8.02
CA ARG A 299 10.14 -9.15 7.20
C ARG A 299 10.07 -9.87 5.87
N ALA A 300 10.15 -9.09 4.80
CA ALA A 300 10.21 -9.64 3.46
C ALA A 300 11.54 -10.40 3.22
N PRO A 301 11.53 -11.49 2.45
CA PRO A 301 12.76 -12.12 1.99
C PRO A 301 13.60 -11.14 1.17
N THR A 302 14.92 -11.11 1.40
CA THR A 302 15.83 -10.17 0.74
C THR A 302 15.86 -10.28 -0.79
N CYS A 303 15.45 -11.42 -1.34
CA CYS A 303 15.33 -11.62 -2.80
C CYS A 303 14.19 -10.80 -3.44
N LEU A 304 13.26 -10.26 -2.66
CA LEU A 304 12.24 -9.32 -3.16
C LEU A 304 12.81 -7.92 -3.46
N GLY A 305 14.02 -7.60 -3.00
CA GLY A 305 14.75 -6.40 -3.40
C GLY A 305 15.28 -6.51 -4.85
N THR A 306 14.40 -6.71 -5.81
CA THR A 306 14.70 -6.86 -7.23
C THR A 306 13.81 -5.96 -8.08
N ALA A 307 14.30 -5.55 -9.26
CA ALA A 307 13.52 -4.78 -10.21
C ALA A 307 12.27 -5.56 -10.64
N GLY A 308 11.13 -4.87 -10.73
CA GLY A 308 9.85 -5.46 -11.10
C GLY A 308 9.03 -6.02 -9.93
N ALA A 309 9.58 -6.13 -8.72
CA ALA A 309 8.81 -6.57 -7.56
C ALA A 309 7.65 -5.61 -7.22
N GLY A 310 7.86 -4.30 -7.41
CA GLY A 310 6.80 -3.28 -7.27
C GLY A 310 5.68 -3.46 -8.28
N ASP A 311 6.02 -3.70 -9.56
CA ASP A 311 5.03 -3.94 -10.62
C ASP A 311 4.16 -5.17 -10.33
N VAL A 312 4.79 -6.23 -9.78
CA VAL A 312 4.09 -7.44 -9.35
C VAL A 312 3.16 -7.13 -8.16
N LEU A 313 3.65 -6.41 -7.16
CA LEU A 313 2.85 -6.00 -6.00
C LEU A 313 1.63 -5.19 -6.42
N ALA A 314 1.80 -4.17 -7.27
CA ALA A 314 0.71 -3.34 -7.76
C ALA A 314 -0.36 -4.16 -8.48
N GLY A 315 0.05 -5.10 -9.36
CA GLY A 315 -0.86 -6.01 -10.05
C GLY A 315 -1.62 -6.94 -9.11
N MET A 316 -0.98 -7.47 -8.06
CA MET A 316 -1.62 -8.28 -7.03
C MET A 316 -2.64 -7.48 -6.23
N LEU A 317 -2.27 -6.27 -5.78
CA LEU A 317 -3.14 -5.38 -5.02
C LEU A 317 -4.42 -5.07 -5.80
N GLY A 318 -4.30 -4.64 -7.07
CA GLY A 318 -5.47 -4.33 -7.88
C GLY A 318 -6.37 -5.53 -8.20
N ALA A 319 -5.93 -6.76 -7.94
CA ALA A 319 -6.74 -7.96 -8.07
C ALA A 319 -7.38 -8.38 -6.72
N LEU A 320 -6.90 -7.87 -5.61
CA LEU A 320 -7.42 -8.15 -4.25
C LEU A 320 -8.43 -7.09 -3.79
N LEU A 321 -8.31 -5.86 -4.29
CA LEU A 321 -9.28 -4.77 -4.09
C LEU A 321 -10.54 -4.98 -4.93
#